data_a73b3c4f13306909b33e724061c6f06f
#
_entry.id   a73b3c4f13306909b33e724061c6f06f
#
_cell.length_a   1.000
_cell.length_b   1.000
_cell.length_c   1.000
_cell.angle_alpha   90.00
_cell.angle_beta   90.00
_cell.angle_gamma   90.00
#
_symmetry.space_group_name_H-M   'P 1'
#
loop_
_entity.id
_entity.type
_entity.pdbx_description
1 polymer ?
#
loop_
_entity_poly.entity_id
_entity_poly.type
_entity_poly.pdbx_seq_one_letter_code
_entity_poly.pdbx_strand_id
1 'polypeptide(L)' 'MKSETLRIRICPRCGARYGRQPALSRTDGTTLICPDCGTREALESIGVGAAEQDQILETIHRSQR' A
#
# COMPACT_ATOMS: atom_id res chain seq x y z
N MET A 1 -2.19 -22.63 -10.92
CA MET A 1 -1.91 -22.23 -10.46
C MET A 1 -1.60 -21.80 -9.67
N LYS A 2 -1.34 -21.55 -9.11
CA LYS A 2 -1.09 -21.09 -8.49
C LYS A 2 -0.22 -20.75 -7.59
N SER A 3 0.70 -20.97 -7.44
CA SER A 3 1.58 -20.81 -6.31
C SER A 3 2.18 -19.44 -6.20
N GLU A 4 2.09 -18.69 -7.23
CA GLU A 4 2.58 -17.31 -7.10
C GLU A 4 1.75 -16.50 -6.16
N THR A 5 0.58 -16.97 -5.81
CA THR A 5 -0.23 -16.26 -4.83
C THR A 5 0.39 -16.28 -3.46
N LEU A 6 1.37 -17.14 -3.24
CA LEU A 6 2.02 -17.27 -1.95
C LEU A 6 3.27 -16.40 -1.83
N ARG A 7 3.59 -15.63 -2.84
CA ARG A 7 4.76 -14.78 -2.77
C ARG A 7 4.53 -13.63 -1.81
N ILE A 8 5.49 -13.46 -0.93
CA ILE A 8 5.47 -12.37 0.02
C ILE A 8 6.54 -11.38 -0.37
N ARG A 9 6.16 -10.12 -0.45
CA ARG A 9 7.08 -9.04 -0.76
C ARG A 9 7.24 -8.17 0.46
N ILE A 10 8.36 -7.47 0.51
CA ILE A 10 8.62 -6.54 1.59
C ILE A 10 8.61 -5.14 1.02
N CYS A 11 7.76 -4.29 1.57
CA CYS A 11 7.65 -2.92 1.12
C CYS A 11 8.90 -2.15 1.51
N PRO A 12 9.62 -1.55 0.56
CA PRO A 12 10.84 -0.79 0.89
C PRO A 12 10.55 0.50 1.63
N ARG A 13 9.31 0.92 1.66
CA ARG A 13 8.95 2.16 2.29
C ARG A 13 8.63 2.00 3.76
N CYS A 14 7.86 0.98 4.10
CA CYS A 14 7.46 0.77 5.48
C CYS A 14 8.01 -0.52 6.08
N GLY A 15 8.61 -1.37 5.28
CA GLY A 15 9.19 -2.61 5.78
C GLY A 15 8.19 -3.70 6.07
N ALA A 16 6.93 -3.49 5.76
CA ALA A 16 5.89 -4.48 6.04
C ALA A 16 5.86 -5.56 4.96
N ARG A 17 5.50 -6.75 5.38
CA ARG A 17 5.28 -7.84 4.43
C ARG A 17 3.88 -7.75 3.86
N TYR A 18 3.76 -8.04 2.58
CA TYR A 18 2.46 -8.06 1.97
C TYR A 18 2.41 -9.11 0.88
N GLY A 19 1.25 -9.75 0.74
CA GLY A 19 1.03 -10.75 -0.29
C GLY A 19 0.07 -10.31 -1.36
N ARG A 20 -0.25 -9.03 -1.40
CA ARG A 20 -1.17 -8.49 -2.38
C ARG A 20 -0.42 -7.95 -3.57
N GLN A 21 -1.17 -7.55 -4.58
CA GLN A 21 -0.58 -6.92 -5.74
C GLN A 21 0.09 -5.61 -5.34
N PRO A 22 1.36 -5.42 -5.71
CA PRO A 22 2.07 -4.21 -5.30
C PRO A 22 1.55 -2.97 -6.02
N ALA A 23 1.76 -1.84 -5.38
CA ALA A 23 1.46 -0.55 -5.98
C ALA A 23 2.75 0.10 -6.44
N LEU A 24 2.65 0.99 -7.39
CA LEU A 24 3.80 1.71 -7.91
C LEU A 24 3.96 3.00 -7.13
N SER A 25 5.15 3.26 -6.62
CA SER A 25 5.41 4.48 -5.89
C SER A 25 5.30 5.68 -6.81
N ARG A 26 4.61 6.71 -6.35
CA ARG A 26 4.49 7.94 -7.12
C ARG A 26 5.75 8.78 -7.07
N THR A 27 6.64 8.47 -6.14
CA THR A 27 7.87 9.23 -5.99
C THR A 27 8.77 9.08 -7.19
N ASP A 28 8.94 7.85 -7.67
CA ASP A 28 9.82 7.60 -8.80
C ASP A 28 9.14 6.83 -9.94
N GLY A 29 7.94 6.32 -9.70
CA GLY A 29 7.20 5.62 -10.73
C GLY A 29 7.74 4.24 -11.07
N THR A 30 8.71 3.74 -10.30
CA THR A 30 9.31 2.44 -10.59
C THR A 30 9.36 1.50 -9.40
N THR A 31 9.41 2.04 -8.19
CA THR A 31 9.54 1.22 -6.99
C THR A 31 8.20 0.59 -6.64
N LEU A 32 8.22 -0.70 -6.37
CA LEU A 32 7.01 -1.40 -5.94
C LEU A 32 6.88 -1.31 -4.43
N ILE A 33 5.73 -0.86 -3.98
CA ILE A 33 5.45 -0.69 -2.56
C ILE A 33 4.16 -1.43 -2.23
N CYS A 34 3.87 -1.57 -0.94
CA CYS A 34 2.65 -2.25 -0.54
C CYS A 34 1.43 -1.39 -0.89
N PRO A 35 0.25 -2.01 -1.01
CA PRO A 35 -0.93 -1.23 -1.37
C PRO A 35 -1.26 -0.13 -0.36
N ASP A 36 -0.94 -0.35 0.91
CA ASP A 36 -1.20 0.68 1.91
C ASP A 36 -0.35 1.92 1.68
N CYS A 37 0.94 1.72 1.40
CA CYS A 37 1.81 2.86 1.10
C CYS A 37 1.37 3.55 -0.18
N GLY A 38 0.93 2.78 -1.17
CA GLY A 38 0.41 3.35 -2.40
C GLY A 38 -0.79 4.24 -2.13
N THR A 39 -1.70 3.77 -1.28
CA THR A 39 -2.86 4.57 -0.91
C THR A 39 -2.43 5.84 -0.19
N ARG A 40 -1.46 5.72 0.72
CA ARG A 40 -1.00 6.90 1.44
C ARG A 40 -0.40 7.94 0.50
N GLU A 41 0.39 7.49 -0.45
CA GLU A 41 0.97 8.43 -1.41
C GLU A 41 -0.10 9.13 -2.24
N ALA A 42 -1.10 8.38 -2.65
CA ALA A 42 -2.20 8.98 -3.40
C ALA A 42 -2.94 10.01 -2.56
N LEU A 43 -3.17 9.72 -1.30
CA LEU A 43 -3.87 10.64 -0.42
C LEU A 43 -3.03 11.88 -0.15
N GLU A 44 -1.73 11.70 0.01
CA GLU A 44 -0.84 12.84 0.21
C GLU A 44 -0.88 13.78 -0.99
N SER A 45 -0.98 13.23 -2.18
CA SER A 45 -0.95 14.07 -3.37
C SER A 45 -2.19 14.93 -3.51
N ILE A 46 -3.27 14.57 -2.82
CA ILE A 46 -4.48 15.40 -2.82
C ILE A 46 -4.65 16.18 -1.51
N GLY A 47 -3.62 16.17 -0.66
CA GLY A 47 -3.61 17.02 0.52
C GLY A 47 -4.19 16.40 1.78
N VAL A 48 -4.35 15.08 1.82
CA VAL A 48 -4.90 14.42 3.00
C VAL A 48 -3.80 14.27 4.05
N GLY A 49 -4.07 14.73 5.27
CA GLY A 49 -3.11 14.65 6.36
C GLY A 49 -2.92 13.23 6.86
N ALA A 50 -1.82 13.02 7.61
CA ALA A 50 -1.46 11.69 8.06
C ALA A 50 -2.53 11.06 8.95
N ALA A 51 -3.13 11.85 9.82
CA ALA A 51 -4.17 11.34 10.71
C ALA A 51 -5.37 10.83 9.93
N GLU A 52 -5.75 11.56 8.90
CA GLU A 52 -6.86 11.13 8.05
C GLU A 52 -6.48 9.91 7.22
N GLN A 53 -5.24 9.85 6.78
CA GLN A 53 -4.78 8.68 6.05
C GLN A 53 -4.95 7.42 6.89
N ASP A 54 -4.59 7.50 8.15
CA ASP A 54 -4.75 6.34 9.04
C ASP A 54 -6.19 5.89 9.14
N GLN A 55 -7.11 6.83 9.26
CA GLN A 55 -8.52 6.51 9.35
C GLN A 55 -9.04 5.88 8.05
N ILE A 56 -8.61 6.41 6.93
CA ILE A 56 -9.03 5.88 5.65
C ILE A 56 -8.51 4.47 5.46
N LEU A 57 -7.25 4.24 5.80
CA LEU A 57 -6.66 2.92 5.66
C LEU A 57 -7.34 1.92 6.58
N GLU A 58 -7.67 2.32 7.79
CA GLU A 58 -8.39 1.45 8.70
C GLU A 58 -9.73 1.05 8.12
N THR A 59 -10.42 1.99 7.52
CA THR A 59 -11.70 1.71 6.89
C THR A 59 -11.55 0.75 5.74
N ILE A 60 -10.53 0.93 4.92
CA ILE A 60 -10.26 0.05 3.80
C ILE A 60 -9.97 -1.36 4.29
N HIS A 61 -9.13 -1.49 5.30
CA HIS A 61 -8.80 -2.80 5.85
C HIS A 61 -10.04 -3.50 6.37
N ARG A 62 -10.90 -2.75 7.03
CA ARG A 62 -12.12 -3.31 7.59
C ARG A 62 -13.03 -3.81 6.49
N SER A 63 -13.02 -3.16 5.35
CA SER A 63 -13.88 -3.55 4.23
C SER A 63 -13.37 -4.72 3.43
N GLN A 64 -12.11 -5.06 3.59
CA GLN A 64 -11.47 -6.09 2.76
C GLN A 64 -11.50 -7.47 3.37
N ARG A 65 -12.33 -7.72 4.30
CA ARG A 65 -12.38 -9.00 4.99
C ARG A 65 -12.92 -10.14 4.19
#